data_47cb067de48d8ca37f9edd3f749e54e8
#
_entry.id   47cb067de48d8ca37f9edd3f749e54e8
#
_cell.length_a   1.000
_cell.length_b   1.000
_cell.length_c   1.000
_cell.angle_alpha   90.00
_cell.angle_beta   90.00
_cell.angle_gamma   90.00
#
_symmetry.space_group_name_H-M   'P 1'
#
loop_
_entity.id
_entity.type
_entity.pdbx_description
1 polymer ?
#
loop_
_entity_poly.entity_id
_entity_poly.type
_entity_poly.pdbx_seq_one_letter_code
_entity_poly.pdbx_strand_id
1 'polypeptide(L)'
;MAEEKAEKIRHDAAEEAKARIARAHAEAERIVSEADAEAHREAAATVADITRKADSLVAVGAETARKDAAAIETDASRNADEAVKMIYWEIVEKCLRA
;
A
#
# COMPACT_ATOMS: atom_id res chain seq x y z
N MET A 1 13.26 32.14 64.06
CA MET A 1 13.26 32.92 62.81
C MET A 1 14.09 32.28 61.70
N ALA A 2 15.34 31.94 61.92
CA ALA A 2 16.16 31.27 60.89
C ALA A 2 15.64 29.86 60.53
N GLU A 3 15.11 29.13 61.50
CA GLU A 3 14.53 27.82 61.31
C GLU A 3 13.24 27.85 60.45
N GLU A 4 12.41 28.84 60.69
CA GLU A 4 11.18 29.06 59.93
C GLU A 4 11.45 29.38 58.47
N LYS A 5 12.46 30.20 58.22
CA LYS A 5 12.90 30.52 56.84
C LYS A 5 13.49 29.29 56.14
N ALA A 6 14.29 28.50 56.86
CA ALA A 6 14.86 27.28 56.31
C ALA A 6 13.77 26.27 55.97
N GLU A 7 12.75 26.10 56.81
CA GLU A 7 11.63 25.21 56.57
C GLU A 7 10.81 25.67 55.38
N LYS A 8 10.58 26.98 55.28
CA LYS A 8 9.85 27.54 54.13
C LYS A 8 10.59 27.30 52.83
N ILE A 9 11.89 27.50 52.84
CA ILE A 9 12.72 27.25 51.64
C ILE A 9 12.66 25.76 51.24
N ARG A 10 12.76 24.84 52.20
CA ARG A 10 12.62 23.41 51.96
C ARG A 10 11.23 23.03 51.41
N HIS A 11 10.20 23.61 52.00
CA HIS A 11 8.85 23.37 51.57
C HIS A 11 8.62 23.87 50.14
N ASP A 12 9.03 25.10 49.84
CA ASP A 12 8.93 25.69 48.51
C ASP A 12 9.70 24.91 47.48
N ALA A 13 10.94 24.45 47.84
CA ALA A 13 11.73 23.62 46.97
C ALA A 13 11.10 22.26 46.68
N ALA A 14 10.49 21.65 47.71
CA ALA A 14 9.76 20.39 47.55
C ALA A 14 8.52 20.54 46.65
N GLU A 15 7.79 21.63 46.84
CA GLU A 15 6.59 21.93 46.01
C GLU A 15 7.00 22.20 44.54
N GLU A 16 8.10 22.95 44.34
CA GLU A 16 8.58 23.21 43.01
C GLU A 16 9.09 21.92 42.31
N ALA A 17 9.78 21.07 43.08
CA ALA A 17 10.21 19.77 42.54
C ALA A 17 9.02 18.90 42.13
N LYS A 18 7.98 18.84 42.92
CA LYS A 18 6.75 18.13 42.56
C LYS A 18 6.11 18.72 41.33
N ALA A 19 6.05 20.04 41.22
CA ALA A 19 5.49 20.71 40.04
C ALA A 19 6.30 20.41 38.77
N ARG A 20 7.63 20.38 38.88
CA ARG A 20 8.51 20.05 37.76
C ARG A 20 8.32 18.60 37.30
N ILE A 21 8.22 17.69 38.26
CA ILE A 21 7.98 16.27 37.96
C ILE A 21 6.62 16.12 37.26
N ALA A 22 5.58 16.77 37.79
CA ALA A 22 4.25 16.73 37.19
C ALA A 22 4.26 17.28 35.74
N ARG A 23 4.94 18.39 35.52
CA ARG A 23 5.09 18.96 34.17
C ARG A 23 5.88 18.04 33.25
N ALA A 24 6.94 17.41 33.75
CA ALA A 24 7.73 16.46 32.97
C ALA A 24 6.89 15.25 32.56
N HIS A 25 6.09 14.71 33.47
CA HIS A 25 5.18 13.60 33.16
C HIS A 25 4.12 14.01 32.13
N ALA A 26 3.51 15.20 32.30
CA ALA A 26 2.54 15.69 31.34
C ALA A 26 3.15 15.90 29.94
N GLU A 27 4.36 16.44 29.90
CA GLU A 27 5.08 16.63 28.63
C GLU A 27 5.44 15.30 27.99
N ALA A 28 5.90 14.32 28.79
CA ALA A 28 6.20 12.99 28.29
C ALA A 28 4.97 12.29 27.72
N GLU A 29 3.82 12.39 28.41
CA GLU A 29 2.56 11.84 27.92
C GLU A 29 2.13 12.51 26.63
N ARG A 30 2.29 13.82 26.53
CA ARG A 30 1.98 14.58 25.32
C ARG A 30 2.84 14.10 24.14
N ILE A 31 4.14 13.96 24.36
CA ILE A 31 5.09 13.51 23.34
C ILE A 31 4.73 12.11 22.85
N VAL A 32 4.47 11.19 23.78
CA VAL A 32 4.11 9.81 23.44
C VAL A 32 2.79 9.78 22.67
N SER A 33 1.80 10.54 23.12
CA SER A 33 0.49 10.61 22.45
C SER A 33 0.61 11.16 21.04
N GLU A 34 1.38 12.23 20.84
CA GLU A 34 1.62 12.81 19.52
C GLU A 34 2.39 11.87 18.61
N ALA A 35 3.41 11.20 19.14
CA ALA A 35 4.20 10.22 18.37
C ALA A 35 3.33 9.04 17.95
N ASP A 36 2.46 8.56 18.83
CA ASP A 36 1.54 7.48 18.53
C ASP A 36 0.55 7.88 17.45
N ALA A 37 -0.06 9.07 17.57
CA ALA A 37 -0.96 9.59 16.56
C ALA A 37 -0.29 9.77 15.21
N GLU A 38 0.95 10.28 15.19
CA GLU A 38 1.72 10.44 13.97
C GLU A 38 2.06 9.11 13.33
N ALA A 39 2.49 8.12 14.14
CA ALA A 39 2.77 6.77 13.65
C ALA A 39 1.53 6.13 13.02
N HIS A 40 0.37 6.31 13.62
CA HIS A 40 -0.89 5.80 13.06
C HIS A 40 -1.25 6.48 11.75
N ARG A 41 -1.04 7.80 11.65
CA ARG A 41 -1.27 8.53 10.39
C ARG A 41 -0.34 8.06 9.28
N GLU A 42 0.94 7.90 9.59
CA GLU A 42 1.94 7.42 8.63
C GLU A 42 1.63 5.99 8.16
N ALA A 43 1.26 5.11 9.10
CA ALA A 43 0.88 3.75 8.78
C ALA A 43 -0.35 3.72 7.87
N ALA A 44 -1.37 4.51 8.18
CA ALA A 44 -2.58 4.61 7.36
C ALA A 44 -2.28 5.14 5.95
N ALA A 45 -1.42 6.17 5.85
CA ALA A 45 -0.99 6.72 4.57
C ALA A 45 -0.21 5.70 3.74
N THR A 46 0.67 4.95 4.39
CA THR A 46 1.45 3.90 3.74
C THR A 46 0.55 2.77 3.22
N VAL A 47 -0.40 2.32 4.03
CA VAL A 47 -1.37 1.29 3.62
C VAL A 47 -2.22 1.78 2.45
N ALA A 48 -2.69 3.02 2.50
CA ALA A 48 -3.48 3.62 1.41
C ALA A 48 -2.67 3.69 0.11
N ASP A 49 -1.38 4.06 0.19
CA ASP A 49 -0.49 4.15 -0.96
C ASP A 49 -0.23 2.76 -1.56
N ILE A 50 0.06 1.77 -0.72
CA ILE A 50 0.27 0.39 -1.15
C ILE A 50 -0.99 -0.17 -1.81
N THR A 51 -2.16 0.10 -1.23
CA THR A 51 -3.44 -0.33 -1.79
C THR A 51 -3.67 0.26 -3.18
N ARG A 52 -3.42 1.55 -3.36
CA ARG A 52 -3.53 2.21 -4.67
C ARG A 52 -2.58 1.61 -5.70
N LYS A 53 -1.34 1.34 -5.29
CA LYS A 53 -0.35 0.72 -6.17
C LYS A 53 -0.76 -0.70 -6.55
N ALA A 54 -1.26 -1.47 -5.60
CA ALA A 54 -1.77 -2.82 -5.84
C ALA A 54 -2.96 -2.80 -6.81
N ASP A 55 -3.93 -1.90 -6.60
CA ASP A 55 -5.09 -1.74 -7.48
C ASP A 55 -4.65 -1.36 -8.90
N SER A 56 -3.69 -0.46 -9.01
CA SER A 56 -3.13 -0.06 -10.30
C SER A 56 -2.45 -1.24 -11.02
N LEU A 57 -1.68 -2.05 -10.29
CA LEU A 57 -1.02 -3.23 -10.85
C LEU A 57 -2.04 -4.27 -11.30
N VAL A 58 -3.09 -4.49 -10.52
CA VAL A 58 -4.19 -5.39 -10.91
C VAL A 58 -4.88 -4.90 -12.17
N ALA A 59 -5.17 -3.61 -12.26
CA ALA A 59 -5.79 -3.01 -13.45
C ALA A 59 -4.92 -3.17 -14.70
N VAL A 60 -3.61 -2.90 -14.57
CA VAL A 60 -2.64 -3.07 -15.67
C VAL A 60 -2.55 -4.54 -16.07
N GLY A 61 -2.48 -5.45 -15.09
CA GLY A 61 -2.45 -6.89 -15.34
C GLY A 61 -3.69 -7.39 -16.07
N ALA A 62 -4.87 -6.92 -15.66
CA ALA A 62 -6.14 -7.27 -16.31
C ALA A 62 -6.20 -6.77 -17.76
N GLU A 63 -5.69 -5.55 -18.01
CA GLU A 63 -5.64 -4.99 -19.36
C GLU A 63 -4.67 -5.78 -20.25
N THR A 64 -3.49 -6.12 -19.71
CA THR A 64 -2.52 -6.95 -20.41
C THR A 64 -3.09 -8.33 -20.75
N ALA A 65 -3.77 -8.95 -19.79
CA ALA A 65 -4.42 -10.26 -19.99
C ALA A 65 -5.48 -10.20 -21.09
N ARG A 66 -6.28 -9.12 -21.14
CA ARG A 66 -7.27 -8.93 -22.20
C ARG A 66 -6.63 -8.79 -23.58
N LYS A 67 -5.55 -8.03 -23.69
CA LYS A 67 -4.80 -7.86 -24.93
C LYS A 67 -4.21 -9.18 -25.39
N ASP A 68 -3.61 -9.93 -24.46
CA ASP A 68 -3.02 -11.23 -24.76
C ASP A 68 -4.09 -12.23 -25.21
N ALA A 69 -5.23 -12.26 -24.54
CA ALA A 69 -6.35 -13.12 -24.91
C ALA A 69 -6.88 -12.76 -26.30
N ALA A 70 -7.01 -11.48 -26.60
CA ALA A 70 -7.45 -11.01 -27.92
C ALA A 70 -6.44 -11.40 -29.03
N ALA A 71 -5.16 -11.29 -28.73
CA ALA A 71 -4.10 -11.69 -29.67
C ALA A 71 -4.13 -13.19 -29.92
N ILE A 72 -4.31 -14.00 -28.89
CA ILE A 72 -4.42 -15.47 -28.99
C ILE A 72 -5.66 -15.83 -29.84
N GLU A 73 -6.79 -15.18 -29.59
CA GLU A 73 -8.02 -15.39 -30.40
C GLU A 73 -7.81 -15.07 -31.87
N THR A 74 -7.17 -13.94 -32.14
CA THR A 74 -6.86 -13.53 -33.53
C THR A 74 -5.95 -14.54 -34.22
N ASP A 75 -4.88 -14.97 -33.53
CA ASP A 75 -3.95 -15.95 -34.08
C ASP A 75 -4.60 -17.31 -34.29
N ALA A 76 -5.43 -17.76 -33.35
CA ALA A 76 -6.18 -19.02 -33.48
C ALA A 76 -7.16 -18.97 -34.65
N SER A 77 -7.87 -17.86 -34.83
CA SER A 77 -8.77 -17.64 -35.97
C SER A 77 -8.02 -17.70 -37.30
N ARG A 78 -6.88 -17.02 -37.38
CA ARG A 78 -6.04 -17.01 -38.58
C ARG A 78 -5.55 -18.41 -38.89
N ASN A 79 -5.05 -19.13 -37.91
CA ASN A 79 -4.57 -20.49 -38.07
C ASN A 79 -5.68 -21.44 -38.48
N ALA A 80 -6.87 -21.28 -37.98
CA ALA A 80 -8.03 -22.07 -38.38
C ALA A 80 -8.39 -21.82 -39.88
N ASP A 81 -8.40 -20.54 -40.29
CA ASP A 81 -8.69 -20.16 -41.66
C ASP A 81 -7.63 -20.73 -42.62
N GLU A 82 -6.35 -20.66 -42.24
CA GLU A 82 -5.26 -21.23 -43.03
C GLU A 82 -5.36 -22.75 -43.13
N ALA A 83 -5.70 -23.42 -42.03
CA ALA A 83 -5.91 -24.86 -42.04
C ALA A 83 -7.07 -25.27 -42.95
N VAL A 84 -8.16 -24.53 -42.94
CA VAL A 84 -9.32 -24.76 -43.81
C VAL A 84 -8.92 -24.58 -45.25
N LYS A 85 -8.17 -23.54 -45.61
CA LYS A 85 -7.65 -23.29 -46.94
C LYS A 85 -6.76 -24.42 -47.41
N MET A 86 -5.87 -24.88 -46.58
CA MET A 86 -4.96 -26.00 -46.92
C MET A 86 -5.73 -27.27 -47.23
N ILE A 87 -6.72 -27.60 -46.43
CA ILE A 87 -7.57 -28.78 -46.63
C ILE A 87 -8.36 -28.64 -47.92
N TYR A 88 -8.94 -27.47 -48.15
CA TYR A 88 -9.69 -27.16 -49.39
C TYR A 88 -8.87 -27.38 -50.64
N TRP A 89 -7.66 -26.80 -50.68
CA TRP A 89 -6.79 -26.92 -51.84
C TRP A 89 -6.30 -28.37 -52.01
N GLU A 90 -6.05 -29.09 -50.96
CA GLU A 90 -5.66 -30.50 -51.03
C GLU A 90 -6.78 -31.35 -51.64
N ILE A 91 -8.02 -31.12 -51.25
CA ILE A 91 -9.17 -31.81 -51.82
C ILE A 91 -9.36 -31.46 -53.30
N VAL A 92 -9.27 -30.17 -53.65
CA VAL A 92 -9.37 -29.71 -55.02
C VAL A 92 -8.26 -30.34 -55.89
N GLU A 93 -7.06 -30.36 -55.42
CA GLU A 93 -5.91 -30.98 -56.11
C GLU A 93 -6.14 -32.46 -56.39
N LYS A 94 -6.62 -33.19 -55.38
CA LYS A 94 -6.94 -34.60 -55.52
C LYS A 94 -8.09 -34.85 -56.50
N CYS A 95 -9.10 -34.00 -56.51
CA CYS A 95 -10.19 -34.08 -57.46
C CYS A 95 -9.75 -33.81 -58.91
N LEU A 96 -8.81 -32.86 -59.10
CA LEU A 96 -8.28 -32.52 -60.40
C LEU A 96 -7.36 -33.60 -60.95
N ARG A 97 -6.71 -34.37 -60.12
CA ARG A 97 -5.83 -35.46 -60.53
C ARG A 97 -6.57 -36.76 -60.84
N ALA A 98 -7.76 -36.87 -60.32
CA ALA A 98 -8.62 -38.01 -60.56
C ALA A 98 -9.31 -37.87 -61.89
#